data_525dc4e4b339f4a366fd678e12e3440e
#
_entry.id   525dc4e4b339f4a366fd678e12e3440e
#
_cell.length_a   1.000
_cell.length_b   1.000
_cell.length_c   1.000
_cell.angle_alpha   90.00
_cell.angle_beta   90.00
_cell.angle_gamma   90.00
#
_symmetry.space_group_name_H-M   'P 1'
#
loop_
_entity.id
_entity.type
_entity.pdbx_description
1 polymer ?
#
loop_
_entity_poly.entity_id
_entity_poly.type
_entity_poly.pdbx_seq_one_letter_code
_entity_poly.pdbx_strand_id
1 'polypeptide(L)'
;MSAEIEYIRNVFRSGFELTDITWSSWDEPGRIGVEHHVLWAPDAEQGEDSVGLLLRFPPTAHGDFHEHTGYELMLVLDGQLDHSDGVSYFKGDLVVEGPGTEHRMSSSSGCTVLAIRTKPAEARTPSKPIREVTPAA
;
A
#
# COMPACT_ATOMS: atom_id res chain seq x y z
N MET A 1 -6.62 9.80 -27.12
CA MET A 1 -6.22 9.72 -25.69
C MET A 1 -5.64 11.07 -25.29
N SER A 2 -6.24 11.72 -24.32
CA SER A 2 -5.72 12.99 -23.82
C SER A 2 -4.66 12.71 -22.75
N ALA A 3 -3.57 13.45 -22.79
CA ALA A 3 -2.59 13.43 -21.72
C ALA A 3 -3.11 14.31 -20.58
N GLU A 4 -3.16 13.75 -19.39
CA GLU A 4 -3.64 14.46 -18.20
C GLU A 4 -2.52 14.59 -17.18
N ILE A 5 -2.53 15.70 -16.45
CA ILE A 5 -1.64 15.89 -15.31
C ILE A 5 -2.52 15.91 -14.06
N GLU A 6 -2.30 14.95 -13.17
CA GLU A 6 -2.90 14.92 -11.84
C GLU A 6 -1.87 15.39 -10.83
N TYR A 7 -2.30 16.16 -9.86
CA TYR A 7 -1.44 16.56 -8.75
C TYR A 7 -2.20 16.56 -7.43
N ILE A 8 -1.47 16.25 -6.37
CA ILE A 8 -1.99 16.27 -5.01
C ILE A 8 -1.00 17.08 -4.18
N ARG A 9 -1.51 18.15 -3.56
CA ARG A 9 -0.65 19.02 -2.76
C ARG A 9 -0.48 18.49 -1.35
N ASN A 10 0.74 18.62 -0.85
CA ASN A 10 1.08 18.29 0.53
C ASN A 10 0.63 16.88 0.95
N VAL A 11 1.12 15.87 0.24
CA VAL A 11 0.79 14.46 0.50
C VAL A 11 1.30 13.94 1.85
N PHE A 12 2.18 14.67 2.52
CA PHE A 12 2.70 14.30 3.83
C PHE A 12 1.77 14.66 5.00
N ARG A 13 0.54 15.02 4.71
CA ARG A 13 -0.53 15.13 5.71
C ARG A 13 -1.07 13.75 6.06
N SER A 14 -1.72 13.63 7.21
CA SER A 14 -2.53 12.45 7.50
C SER A 14 -3.51 12.17 6.36
N GLY A 15 -3.70 10.91 6.00
CA GLY A 15 -4.67 10.52 4.97
C GLY A 15 -6.09 10.96 5.29
N PHE A 16 -6.42 11.14 6.58
CA PHE A 16 -7.72 11.63 7.03
C PHE A 16 -7.89 13.14 6.81
N GLU A 17 -6.80 13.87 6.58
CA GLU A 17 -6.79 15.29 6.21
C GLU A 17 -6.72 15.47 4.69
N LEU A 18 -6.42 14.43 3.93
CA LEU A 18 -6.43 14.44 2.46
C LEU A 18 -7.87 14.28 1.97
N THR A 19 -8.63 15.37 1.99
CA THR A 19 -10.05 15.40 1.64
C THR A 19 -10.31 15.84 0.20
N ASP A 20 -9.28 16.26 -0.52
CA ASP A 20 -9.33 16.68 -1.92
C ASP A 20 -9.19 15.52 -2.91
N ILE A 21 -9.04 14.29 -2.42
CA ILE A 21 -9.06 13.07 -3.21
C ILE A 21 -10.19 12.14 -2.72
N THR A 22 -10.63 11.23 -3.58
CA THR A 22 -11.65 10.26 -3.24
C THR A 22 -11.01 8.97 -2.74
N TRP A 23 -11.33 8.58 -1.52
CA TRP A 23 -10.94 7.30 -0.95
C TRP A 23 -12.04 6.27 -1.16
N SER A 24 -11.64 5.08 -1.62
CA SER A 24 -12.56 3.95 -1.81
C SER A 24 -12.08 2.76 -1.00
N SER A 25 -13.02 1.98 -0.46
CA SER A 25 -12.69 0.72 0.21
C SER A 25 -12.03 -0.23 -0.78
N TRP A 26 -11.01 -0.92 -0.34
CA TRP A 26 -10.35 -1.93 -1.15
C TRP A 26 -10.86 -3.32 -0.76
N ASP A 27 -12.00 -3.69 -1.31
CA ASP A 27 -12.75 -4.90 -0.95
C ASP A 27 -12.26 -6.13 -1.72
N GLU A 28 -11.08 -6.61 -1.38
CA GLU A 28 -10.56 -7.88 -1.87
C GLU A 28 -10.39 -8.85 -0.70
N PRO A 29 -10.48 -10.18 -0.95
CA PRO A 29 -10.32 -11.17 0.10
C PRO A 29 -9.02 -10.99 0.87
N GLY A 30 -9.09 -11.04 2.19
CA GLY A 30 -7.94 -10.90 3.08
C GLY A 30 -7.62 -9.47 3.50
N ARG A 31 -8.25 -8.46 2.89
CA ARG A 31 -8.08 -7.06 3.27
C ARG A 31 -9.17 -6.63 4.24
N ILE A 32 -8.78 -5.89 5.26
CA ILE A 32 -9.73 -5.33 6.24
C ILE A 32 -9.40 -3.86 6.47
N GLY A 33 -10.37 -3.00 6.16
CA GLY A 33 -10.33 -1.58 6.48
C GLY A 33 -9.41 -0.72 5.61
N VAL A 34 -8.65 -1.30 4.70
CA VAL A 34 -7.76 -0.54 3.82
C VAL A 34 -8.58 0.24 2.80
N GLU A 35 -8.21 1.50 2.61
CA GLU A 35 -8.79 2.36 1.59
C GLU A 35 -7.72 2.77 0.57
N HIS A 36 -8.14 3.05 -0.65
CA HIS A 36 -7.20 3.41 -1.70
C HIS A 36 -7.71 4.54 -2.58
N HIS A 37 -6.77 5.21 -3.21
CA HIS A 37 -7.00 6.15 -4.30
C HIS A 37 -6.08 5.74 -5.45
N VAL A 38 -6.65 5.42 -6.60
CA VAL A 38 -5.89 4.96 -7.77
C VAL A 38 -5.30 6.14 -8.50
N LEU A 39 -3.98 6.18 -8.61
CA LEU A 39 -3.26 7.19 -9.39
C LEU A 39 -3.23 6.80 -10.87
N TRP A 40 -2.92 5.53 -11.16
CA TRP A 40 -3.11 4.90 -12.46
C TRP A 40 -3.29 3.40 -12.27
N ALA A 41 -3.97 2.77 -13.21
CA ALA A 41 -4.25 1.34 -13.19
C ALA A 41 -3.53 0.62 -14.34
N PRO A 42 -3.32 -0.69 -14.24
CA PRO A 42 -2.80 -1.48 -15.35
C PRO A 42 -3.72 -1.35 -16.57
N ASP A 43 -3.11 -1.35 -17.75
CA ASP A 43 -3.82 -1.26 -19.02
C ASP A 43 -3.11 -2.14 -20.05
N ALA A 44 -3.66 -3.34 -20.28
CA ALA A 44 -3.06 -4.33 -21.17
C ALA A 44 -3.01 -3.83 -22.62
N GLU A 45 -3.98 -3.04 -23.08
CA GLU A 45 -4.01 -2.50 -24.43
C GLU A 45 -2.87 -1.50 -24.69
N GLN A 46 -2.45 -0.80 -23.63
CA GLN A 46 -1.33 0.14 -23.68
C GLN A 46 0.00 -0.50 -23.25
N GLY A 47 0.00 -1.79 -22.94
CA GLY A 47 1.19 -2.48 -22.43
C GLY A 47 1.61 -2.04 -21.03
N GLU A 48 0.69 -1.49 -20.24
CA GLU A 48 0.98 -1.00 -18.89
C GLU A 48 0.63 -2.05 -17.85
N ASP A 49 1.64 -2.61 -17.19
CA ASP A 49 1.47 -3.60 -16.12
C ASP A 49 1.46 -2.97 -14.73
N SER A 50 1.96 -1.73 -14.59
CA SER A 50 2.12 -1.10 -13.29
C SER A 50 0.83 -0.50 -12.75
N VAL A 51 0.81 -0.31 -11.44
CA VAL A 51 -0.26 0.40 -10.74
C VAL A 51 0.36 1.37 -9.75
N GLY A 52 -0.20 2.55 -9.65
CA GLY A 52 0.16 3.53 -8.63
C GLY A 52 -1.04 3.82 -7.75
N LEU A 53 -0.84 3.74 -6.43
CA LEU A 53 -1.89 3.85 -5.44
C LEU A 53 -1.46 4.77 -4.31
N LEU A 54 -2.41 5.52 -3.76
CA LEU A 54 -2.33 5.98 -2.39
C LEU A 54 -3.15 5.02 -1.54
N LEU A 55 -2.58 4.56 -0.45
CA LEU A 55 -3.24 3.68 0.50
C LEU A 55 -3.43 4.40 1.81
N ARG A 56 -4.60 4.23 2.41
CA ARG A 56 -4.89 4.72 3.75
C ARG A 56 -5.27 3.53 4.63
N PHE A 57 -4.52 3.36 5.71
CA PHE A 57 -4.76 2.32 6.70
C PHE A 57 -5.29 3.00 7.96
N PRO A 58 -6.59 2.91 8.25
CA PRO A 58 -7.07 3.23 9.60
C PRO A 58 -6.38 2.33 10.62
N PRO A 59 -6.31 2.72 11.89
CA PRO A 59 -5.72 1.86 12.93
C PRO A 59 -6.29 0.44 12.89
N THR A 60 -5.42 -0.56 12.95
CA THR A 60 -5.71 -2.00 12.89
C THR A 60 -6.08 -2.55 11.50
N ALA A 61 -6.16 -1.73 10.47
CA ALA A 61 -6.39 -2.19 9.11
C ALA A 61 -5.19 -3.01 8.59
N HIS A 62 -5.45 -3.95 7.72
CA HIS A 62 -4.40 -4.74 7.08
C HIS A 62 -4.77 -5.14 5.66
N GLY A 63 -3.75 -5.33 4.82
CA GLY A 63 -3.90 -5.91 3.50
C GLY A 63 -3.96 -7.43 3.52
N ASP A 64 -3.97 -8.03 2.35
CA ASP A 64 -3.85 -9.47 2.18
C ASP A 64 -2.38 -9.90 2.20
N PHE A 65 -2.14 -11.18 2.44
CA PHE A 65 -0.82 -11.77 2.26
C PHE A 65 -0.63 -12.09 0.77
N HIS A 66 0.45 -11.60 0.18
CA HIS A 66 0.72 -11.77 -1.25
C HIS A 66 2.20 -11.85 -1.56
N GLU A 67 2.51 -12.34 -2.77
CA GLU A 67 3.86 -12.36 -3.33
C GLU A 67 3.96 -11.34 -4.46
N HIS A 68 5.06 -10.62 -4.51
CA HIS A 68 5.34 -9.70 -5.61
C HIS A 68 5.90 -10.44 -6.82
N THR A 69 5.31 -10.23 -7.99
CA THR A 69 5.82 -10.76 -9.26
C THR A 69 6.77 -9.78 -9.95
N GLY A 70 6.75 -8.53 -9.51
CA GLY A 70 7.67 -7.46 -9.91
C GLY A 70 8.15 -6.72 -8.67
N TYR A 71 8.52 -5.46 -8.85
CA TYR A 71 8.93 -4.60 -7.74
C TYR A 71 7.71 -3.90 -7.14
N GLU A 72 7.77 -3.70 -5.83
CA GLU A 72 6.89 -2.76 -5.13
C GLU A 72 7.74 -1.72 -4.41
N LEU A 73 7.37 -0.46 -4.60
CA LEU A 73 7.96 0.67 -3.90
C LEU A 73 6.88 1.26 -3.00
N MET A 74 7.19 1.45 -1.73
CA MET A 74 6.29 2.09 -0.78
C MET A 74 7.01 3.23 -0.08
N LEU A 75 6.39 4.40 -0.10
CA LEU A 75 6.85 5.55 0.67
C LEU A 75 5.81 5.85 1.74
N VAL A 76 6.21 5.80 3.00
CA VAL A 76 5.32 6.15 4.11
C VAL A 76 5.18 7.67 4.15
N LEU A 77 3.98 8.15 3.86
CA LEU A 77 3.68 9.58 3.81
C LEU A 77 3.34 10.15 5.18
N ASP A 78 2.73 9.33 6.02
CA ASP A 78 2.36 9.68 7.40
C ASP A 78 2.07 8.43 8.21
N GLY A 79 2.33 8.45 9.51
CA GLY A 79 2.02 7.36 10.42
C GLY A 79 3.04 6.23 10.44
N GLN A 80 2.54 5.02 10.71
CA GLN A 80 3.36 3.82 10.89
C GLN A 80 2.81 2.67 10.04
N LEU A 81 3.67 2.10 9.21
CA LEU A 81 3.39 0.91 8.41
C LEU A 81 4.12 -0.29 9.00
N ASP A 82 3.38 -1.36 9.27
CA ASP A 82 3.93 -2.56 9.91
C ASP A 82 4.02 -3.70 8.88
N HIS A 83 5.21 -4.25 8.75
CA HIS A 83 5.49 -5.36 7.83
C HIS A 83 5.38 -6.69 8.56
N SER A 84 4.89 -7.72 7.87
CA SER A 84 4.71 -9.07 8.44
C SER A 84 6.01 -9.76 8.86
N ASP A 85 7.17 -9.22 8.50
CA ASP A 85 8.46 -9.68 9.01
C ASP A 85 8.82 -9.11 10.40
N GLY A 86 7.99 -8.22 10.92
CA GLY A 86 8.18 -7.60 12.24
C GLY A 86 8.88 -6.24 12.21
N VAL A 87 9.21 -5.71 11.03
CA VAL A 87 9.80 -4.37 10.89
C VAL A 87 8.69 -3.34 10.72
N SER A 88 8.82 -2.20 11.38
CA SER A 88 7.92 -1.05 11.22
C SER A 88 8.62 0.08 10.48
N TYR A 89 7.86 0.76 9.63
CA TYR A 89 8.32 1.89 8.85
C TYR A 89 7.51 3.12 9.22
N PHE A 90 8.15 4.27 9.16
CA PHE A 90 7.58 5.54 9.64
C PHE A 90 7.64 6.59 8.53
N LYS A 91 6.98 7.71 8.74
CA LYS A 91 6.96 8.83 7.81
C LYS A 91 8.34 9.14 7.24
N GLY A 92 8.44 9.14 5.91
CA GLY A 92 9.67 9.38 5.18
C GLY A 92 10.48 8.13 4.85
N ASP A 93 10.09 6.95 5.38
CA ASP A 93 10.77 5.70 5.05
C ASP A 93 10.32 5.20 3.68
N LEU A 94 11.30 4.76 2.90
CA LEU A 94 11.10 4.18 1.58
C LEU A 94 11.44 2.70 1.64
N VAL A 95 10.50 1.86 1.22
CA VAL A 95 10.65 0.40 1.18
C VAL A 95 10.58 -0.05 -0.27
N VAL A 96 11.55 -0.85 -0.70
CA VAL A 96 11.53 -1.46 -2.04
C VAL A 96 11.64 -2.96 -1.88
N GLU A 97 10.63 -3.68 -2.42
CA GLU A 97 10.61 -5.13 -2.40
C GLU A 97 10.64 -5.67 -3.83
N GLY A 98 11.56 -6.58 -4.08
CA GLY A 98 11.74 -7.16 -5.40
C GLY A 98 10.86 -8.38 -5.68
N PRO A 99 10.95 -8.94 -6.89
CA PRO A 99 10.19 -10.14 -7.26
C PRO A 99 10.49 -11.30 -6.32
N GLY A 100 9.45 -12.04 -5.93
CA GLY A 100 9.54 -13.19 -5.04
C GLY A 100 9.39 -12.86 -3.55
N THR A 101 9.35 -11.59 -3.18
CA THR A 101 9.10 -11.20 -1.79
C THR A 101 7.63 -11.40 -1.43
N GLU A 102 7.39 -11.87 -0.21
CA GLU A 102 6.04 -12.08 0.33
C GLU A 102 5.81 -11.18 1.53
N HIS A 103 4.62 -10.61 1.63
CA HIS A 103 4.26 -9.85 2.82
C HIS A 103 2.74 -9.68 3.02
N ARG A 104 2.39 -9.31 4.25
CA ARG A 104 1.14 -8.65 4.59
C ARG A 104 1.49 -7.35 5.31
N MET A 105 0.97 -6.23 4.80
CA MET A 105 1.11 -4.93 5.45
C MET A 105 -0.08 -4.63 6.34
N SER A 106 0.18 -3.97 7.45
CA SER A 106 -0.82 -3.55 8.41
C SER A 106 -0.41 -2.21 9.01
N SER A 107 -1.26 -1.65 9.84
CA SER A 107 -0.91 -0.46 10.61
C SER A 107 -1.59 -0.51 11.97
N SER A 108 -0.80 -0.52 13.02
CA SER A 108 -1.34 -0.52 14.39
C SER A 108 -1.95 0.83 14.77
N SER A 109 -1.36 1.93 14.30
CA SER A 109 -1.77 3.29 14.66
C SER A 109 -2.36 4.10 13.51
N GLY A 110 -2.39 3.55 12.31
CA GLY A 110 -2.84 4.23 11.10
C GLY A 110 -1.68 4.78 10.29
N CYS A 111 -1.83 4.79 8.96
CA CYS A 111 -0.83 5.38 8.07
C CYS A 111 -1.42 5.71 6.70
N THR A 112 -0.65 6.48 5.95
CA THR A 112 -0.88 6.77 4.54
C THR A 112 0.39 6.44 3.78
N VAL A 113 0.27 5.72 2.66
CA VAL A 113 1.41 5.19 1.91
C VAL A 113 1.20 5.45 0.42
N LEU A 114 2.27 5.86 -0.27
CA LEU A 114 2.34 5.77 -1.72
C LEU A 114 2.87 4.39 -2.08
N ALA A 115 2.12 3.62 -2.86
CA ALA A 115 2.52 2.29 -3.31
C ALA A 115 2.51 2.21 -4.83
N ILE A 116 3.64 1.79 -5.39
CA ILE A 116 3.79 1.58 -6.83
C ILE A 116 4.23 0.14 -7.05
N ARG A 117 3.46 -0.61 -7.84
CA ARG A 117 3.80 -1.97 -8.25
C ARG A 117 4.09 -1.98 -9.73
N THR A 118 5.20 -2.58 -10.13
CA THR A 118 5.56 -2.69 -11.55
C THR A 118 4.79 -3.81 -12.24
N LYS A 119 4.36 -4.82 -11.48
CA LYS A 119 3.52 -5.93 -11.94
C LYS A 119 2.50 -6.29 -10.87
N PRO A 120 1.37 -6.94 -11.25
CA PRO A 120 0.37 -7.39 -10.29
C PRO A 120 0.96 -8.34 -9.25
N ALA A 121 0.54 -8.20 -8.00
CA ALA A 121 0.88 -9.16 -6.94
C ALA A 121 -0.07 -10.36 -6.99
N GLU A 122 0.38 -11.50 -6.45
CA GLU A 122 -0.42 -12.73 -6.35
C GLU A 122 -0.73 -13.03 -4.90
N ALA A 123 -2.01 -13.29 -4.60
CA ALA A 123 -2.42 -13.73 -3.27
C ALA A 123 -1.76 -15.08 -2.93
N ARG A 124 -1.31 -15.22 -1.70
CA ARG A 124 -0.57 -16.40 -1.23
C ARG A 124 -0.99 -16.83 0.16
N THR A 125 -0.83 -18.13 0.42
CA THR A 125 -0.76 -18.64 1.78
C THR A 125 0.66 -18.37 2.30
N PRO A 126 0.84 -17.85 3.51
CA PRO A 126 2.18 -17.57 4.03
C PRO A 126 3.07 -18.81 4.04
N SER A 127 4.29 -18.70 3.52
CA SER A 127 5.30 -19.75 3.57
C SER A 127 5.95 -19.88 4.96
N LYS A 128 5.81 -18.82 5.78
CA LYS A 128 6.29 -18.74 7.16
C LYS A 128 5.22 -18.13 8.03
N PRO A 129 5.24 -18.37 9.36
CA PRO A 129 4.34 -17.66 10.26
C PRO A 129 4.45 -16.15 10.11
N ILE A 130 3.30 -15.47 10.04
CA ILE A 130 3.27 -14.02 9.99
C ILE A 130 3.65 -13.49 11.37
N ARG A 131 4.61 -12.56 11.41
CA ARG A 131 4.90 -11.78 12.60
C ARG A 131 4.00 -10.58 12.63
N GLU A 132 3.33 -10.38 13.74
CA GLU A 132 2.53 -9.18 13.94
C GLU A 132 3.25 -8.23 14.87
N VAL A 133 3.26 -6.95 14.49
CA VAL A 133 3.79 -5.91 15.38
C VAL A 133 2.76 -5.67 16.47
N THR A 134 3.17 -5.84 17.71
CA THR A 134 2.30 -5.54 18.84
C THR A 134 2.22 -4.03 19.03
N PRO A 135 1.02 -3.43 19.02
CA PRO A 135 0.89 -2.00 19.29
C PRO A 135 1.50 -1.66 20.65
N ALA A 136 2.14 -0.49 20.73
CA ALA A 136 2.61 0.03 22.00
C ALA A 136 1.41 0.23 22.96
N ALA A 137 1.57 -0.24 24.16
CA ALA A 137 0.52 -0.13 25.19
C ALA A 137 0.33 1.33 25.62
#